data_8b8d38f481dd16b059d41e6ad9f3f996
#
_entry.id   8b8d38f481dd16b059d41e6ad9f3f996
#
_cell.length_a   1.000
_cell.length_b   1.000
_cell.length_c   1.000
_cell.angle_alpha   90.00
_cell.angle_beta   90.00
_cell.angle_gamma   90.00
#
_symmetry.space_group_name_H-M   'P 1'
#
loop_
_entity.id
_entity.type
_entity.pdbx_description
1 polymer ?
#
loop_
_entity_poly.entity_id
_entity_poly.type
_entity_poly.pdbx_seq_one_letter_code
_entity_poly.pdbx_strand_id
1 'polypeptide(L)'
;AIPVIPPDLRPMVQLDGGRFATSDLNDLYRRIINRNNRLKRLLELGAPDIIVRNEKRMLQEAVDALIDNGRRGRPVTGPGNRALKSLSDMLKGKSGRFRQNLLGKRVDYSGRSVIVVGPELKIYQCGLPKEMAIELFKPFVMKELVARGISQNIKNAKKLVERWDTQVWDVLEEVIKEH
;
A
#
# COMPACT_ATOMS: atom_id res chain seq x y z
N ALA A 1 -22.76 15.27 10.09
CA ALA A 1 -21.51 15.30 9.30
C ALA A 1 -20.83 13.92 9.37
N ILE A 2 -20.18 13.52 8.28
CA ILE A 2 -19.42 12.28 8.17
C ILE A 2 -17.96 12.62 7.82
N PRO A 3 -16.97 11.80 8.24
CA PRO A 3 -15.58 12.00 7.86
C PRO A 3 -15.39 11.74 6.36
N VAL A 4 -14.72 12.64 5.68
CA VAL A 4 -14.33 12.48 4.27
C VAL A 4 -12.81 12.53 4.19
N ILE A 5 -12.21 11.46 3.69
CA ILE A 5 -10.76 11.41 3.51
C ILE A 5 -10.34 12.17 2.25
N PRO A 6 -9.11 12.70 2.20
CA PRO A 6 -8.59 13.40 1.03
C PRO A 6 -8.63 12.55 -0.24
N PRO A 7 -8.78 13.17 -1.43
CA PRO A 7 -8.84 12.46 -2.71
C PRO A 7 -7.63 11.57 -2.99
N ASP A 8 -6.43 11.97 -2.58
CA ASP A 8 -5.20 11.20 -2.79
C ASP A 8 -5.21 9.84 -2.08
N LEU A 9 -5.97 9.71 -0.99
CA LEU A 9 -6.14 8.45 -0.26
C LEU A 9 -7.24 7.54 -0.84
N ARG A 10 -8.03 8.05 -1.80
CA ARG A 10 -9.08 7.33 -2.53
C ARG A 10 -9.02 7.60 -4.03
N PRO A 11 -7.91 7.30 -4.68
CA PRO A 11 -7.65 7.72 -6.06
C PRO A 11 -8.64 7.10 -7.04
N MET A 12 -8.86 7.83 -8.13
CA MET A 12 -9.52 7.36 -9.33
C MET A 12 -8.51 7.40 -10.48
N VAL A 13 -8.18 6.24 -11.04
CA VAL A 13 -7.15 6.10 -12.07
C VAL A 13 -7.80 5.68 -13.37
N GLN A 14 -7.43 6.32 -14.45
CA GLN A 14 -7.86 5.94 -15.78
C GLN A 14 -7.03 4.74 -16.26
N LEU A 15 -7.73 3.69 -16.67
CA LEU A 15 -7.15 2.50 -17.30
C LEU A 15 -7.11 2.66 -18.81
N ASP A 16 -6.27 1.84 -19.46
CA ASP A 16 -6.26 1.73 -20.91
C ASP A 16 -7.67 1.36 -21.42
N GLY A 17 -8.13 2.06 -22.48
CA GLY A 17 -9.47 1.89 -23.02
C GLY A 17 -10.56 2.79 -22.38
N GLY A 18 -10.18 3.86 -21.66
CA GLY A 18 -11.12 4.87 -21.15
C GLY A 18 -11.94 4.45 -19.95
N ARG A 19 -11.65 3.30 -19.34
CA ARG A 19 -12.27 2.86 -18.08
C ARG A 19 -11.56 3.48 -16.88
N PHE A 20 -12.32 3.71 -15.81
CA PHE A 20 -11.76 4.20 -14.55
C PHE A 20 -11.75 3.09 -13.50
N ALA A 21 -10.59 2.88 -12.89
CA ALA A 21 -10.48 2.14 -11.64
C ALA A 21 -10.62 3.13 -10.47
N THR A 22 -11.51 2.84 -9.54
CA THR A 22 -11.77 3.71 -8.40
C THR A 22 -11.65 2.95 -7.09
N SER A 23 -11.31 3.66 -6.03
CA SER A 23 -11.33 3.10 -4.67
C SER A 23 -12.76 2.75 -4.25
N ASP A 24 -12.91 1.67 -3.50
CA ASP A 24 -14.20 1.23 -2.94
C ASP A 24 -14.87 2.34 -2.11
N LEU A 25 -14.08 3.19 -1.43
CA LEU A 25 -14.60 4.32 -0.66
C LEU A 25 -15.36 5.34 -1.52
N ASN A 26 -14.94 5.58 -2.75
CA ASN A 26 -15.66 6.49 -3.64
C ASN A 26 -17.07 5.97 -3.95
N ASP A 27 -17.24 4.66 -4.09
CA ASP A 27 -18.56 4.07 -4.29
C ASP A 27 -19.42 4.18 -3.03
N LEU A 28 -18.86 3.96 -1.85
CA LEU A 28 -19.55 4.13 -0.58
C LEU A 28 -19.98 5.58 -0.33
N TYR A 29 -19.12 6.57 -0.59
CA TYR A 29 -19.48 7.99 -0.52
C TYR A 29 -20.58 8.34 -1.53
N ARG A 30 -20.47 7.88 -2.77
CA ARG A 30 -21.50 8.12 -3.80
C ARG A 30 -22.86 7.58 -3.39
N ARG A 31 -22.91 6.40 -2.76
CA ARG A 31 -24.16 5.82 -2.24
C ARG A 31 -24.81 6.72 -1.18
N ILE A 32 -24.02 7.25 -0.26
CA ILE A 32 -24.51 8.19 0.78
C ILE A 32 -25.07 9.46 0.14
N ILE A 33 -24.32 10.06 -0.79
CA ILE A 33 -24.76 11.30 -1.48
C ILE A 33 -26.07 11.06 -2.22
N ASN A 34 -26.18 9.97 -2.97
CA ASN A 34 -27.40 9.64 -3.72
C ASN A 34 -28.60 9.41 -2.79
N ARG A 35 -28.43 8.70 -1.67
CA ARG A 35 -29.48 8.49 -0.68
C ARG A 35 -29.88 9.79 0.00
N ASN A 36 -28.92 10.63 0.35
CA ASN A 36 -29.19 11.93 0.95
C ASN A 36 -29.97 12.87 -0.01
N ASN A 37 -29.56 12.93 -1.28
CA ASN A 37 -30.27 13.72 -2.29
C ASN A 37 -31.68 13.21 -2.53
N ARG A 38 -31.89 11.90 -2.54
CA ARG A 38 -33.20 11.30 -2.65
C ARG A 38 -34.08 11.63 -1.44
N LEU A 39 -33.53 11.55 -0.22
CA LEU A 39 -34.23 11.93 1.00
C LEU A 39 -34.66 13.40 0.97
N LYS A 40 -33.78 14.32 0.56
CA LYS A 40 -34.12 15.75 0.42
C LYS A 40 -35.30 15.96 -0.51
N ARG A 41 -35.29 15.34 -1.71
CA ARG A 41 -36.41 15.42 -2.66
C ARG A 41 -37.69 14.89 -2.08
N LEU A 42 -37.71 13.80 -1.35
CA LEU A 42 -38.90 13.24 -0.73
C LEU A 42 -39.49 14.18 0.34
N LEU A 43 -38.62 14.85 1.10
CA LEU A 43 -39.05 15.85 2.08
C LEU A 43 -39.63 17.09 1.42
N GLU A 44 -39.01 17.58 0.35
CA GLU A 44 -39.50 18.75 -0.42
C GLU A 44 -40.84 18.48 -1.09
N LEU A 45 -41.07 17.25 -1.55
CA LEU A 45 -42.34 16.84 -2.17
C LEU A 45 -43.44 16.48 -1.18
N GLY A 46 -43.18 16.53 0.13
CA GLY A 46 -44.15 16.14 1.15
C GLY A 46 -44.59 14.69 1.08
N ALA A 47 -43.63 13.79 0.76
CA ALA A 47 -43.90 12.36 0.65
C ALA A 47 -44.44 11.75 1.95
N PRO A 48 -45.23 10.66 1.88
CA PRO A 48 -45.75 9.98 3.08
C PRO A 48 -44.66 9.57 4.06
N ASP A 49 -44.92 9.70 5.35
CA ASP A 49 -43.99 9.45 6.44
C ASP A 49 -43.31 8.04 6.36
N ILE A 50 -44.05 7.03 5.91
CA ILE A 50 -43.56 5.69 5.80
C ILE A 50 -42.42 5.59 4.77
N ILE A 51 -42.49 6.32 3.66
CA ILE A 51 -41.47 6.37 2.62
C ILE A 51 -40.27 7.17 3.15
N VAL A 52 -40.49 8.29 3.82
CA VAL A 52 -39.43 9.10 4.42
C VAL A 52 -38.65 8.30 5.47
N ARG A 53 -39.33 7.57 6.36
CA ARG A 53 -38.72 6.72 7.37
C ARG A 53 -37.86 5.59 6.73
N ASN A 54 -38.37 4.98 5.67
CA ASN A 54 -37.62 3.94 4.96
C ASN A 54 -36.35 4.51 4.31
N GLU A 55 -36.42 5.67 3.66
CA GLU A 55 -35.26 6.29 3.05
C GLU A 55 -34.24 6.75 4.10
N LYS A 56 -34.67 7.26 5.26
CA LYS A 56 -33.78 7.55 6.40
C LYS A 56 -33.05 6.27 6.87
N ARG A 57 -33.77 5.14 6.98
CA ARG A 57 -33.15 3.86 7.33
C ARG A 57 -32.10 3.43 6.30
N MET A 58 -32.41 3.56 5.01
CA MET A 58 -31.48 3.22 3.93
C MET A 58 -30.26 4.15 3.89
N LEU A 59 -30.43 5.43 4.23
CA LEU A 59 -29.31 6.35 4.39
C LEU A 59 -28.42 5.97 5.57
N GLN A 60 -29.01 5.57 6.69
CA GLN A 60 -28.26 5.08 7.86
C GLN A 60 -27.47 3.80 7.51
N GLU A 61 -28.06 2.87 6.79
CA GLU A 61 -27.36 1.66 6.32
C GLU A 61 -26.16 1.99 5.43
N ALA A 62 -26.29 3.00 4.55
CA ALA A 62 -25.20 3.46 3.71
C ALA A 62 -24.05 4.07 4.53
N VAL A 63 -24.36 4.82 5.59
CA VAL A 63 -23.36 5.37 6.52
C VAL A 63 -22.68 4.26 7.33
N ASP A 64 -23.46 3.31 7.84
CA ASP A 64 -22.91 2.16 8.58
C ASP A 64 -21.94 1.35 7.70
N ALA A 65 -22.26 1.15 6.43
CA ALA A 65 -21.39 0.48 5.46
C ALA A 65 -20.12 1.27 5.16
N LEU A 66 -20.14 2.60 5.16
CA LEU A 66 -18.93 3.41 5.01
C LEU A 66 -17.98 3.23 6.19
N ILE A 67 -18.50 3.17 7.40
CA ILE A 67 -17.70 3.08 8.62
C ILE A 67 -17.17 1.67 8.81
N ASP A 68 -18.03 0.66 8.82
CA ASP A 68 -17.65 -0.76 8.98
C ASP A 68 -18.63 -1.68 8.20
N ASN A 69 -18.28 -1.96 6.96
CA ASN A 69 -19.11 -2.74 6.05
C ASN A 69 -19.24 -4.20 6.52
N GLY A 70 -20.46 -4.68 6.67
CA GLY A 70 -20.76 -6.03 7.10
C GLY A 70 -20.88 -6.21 8.61
N ARG A 71 -20.74 -5.17 9.42
CA ARG A 71 -20.96 -5.25 10.86
C ARG A 71 -22.45 -5.43 11.22
N ARG A 72 -23.34 -4.80 10.44
CA ARG A 72 -24.79 -4.92 10.58
C ARG A 72 -25.39 -5.47 9.29
N GLY A 73 -25.71 -6.76 9.29
CA GLY A 73 -26.36 -7.42 8.16
C GLY A 73 -25.40 -7.80 7.04
N ARG A 74 -25.94 -7.96 5.83
CA ARG A 74 -25.15 -8.32 4.65
C ARG A 74 -24.25 -7.18 4.22
N PRO A 75 -22.97 -7.46 3.93
CA PRO A 75 -22.07 -6.43 3.44
C PRO A 75 -22.51 -5.91 2.08
N VAL A 76 -22.27 -4.63 1.85
CA VAL A 76 -22.42 -4.02 0.52
C VAL A 76 -21.32 -4.56 -0.38
N THR A 77 -21.71 -5.07 -1.54
CA THR A 77 -20.79 -5.69 -2.51
C THR A 77 -20.63 -4.83 -3.75
N GLY A 78 -19.49 -4.97 -4.39
CA GLY A 78 -19.17 -4.45 -5.70
C GLY A 78 -19.28 -5.51 -6.80
N PRO A 79 -18.69 -5.28 -7.97
CA PRO A 79 -18.62 -6.24 -9.05
C PRO A 79 -18.00 -7.58 -8.58
N GLY A 80 -18.56 -8.70 -9.02
CA GLY A 80 -18.09 -10.04 -8.64
C GLY A 80 -18.42 -10.44 -7.19
N ASN A 81 -19.45 -9.87 -6.57
CA ASN A 81 -19.89 -10.17 -5.19
C ASN A 81 -18.81 -9.94 -4.11
N ARG A 82 -17.75 -9.22 -4.41
CA ARG A 82 -16.72 -8.84 -3.44
C ARG A 82 -17.25 -7.76 -2.51
N ALA A 83 -17.13 -7.95 -1.18
CA ALA A 83 -17.46 -6.90 -0.22
C ALA A 83 -16.58 -5.66 -0.42
N LEU A 84 -17.20 -4.49 -0.39
CA LEU A 84 -16.47 -3.22 -0.51
C LEU A 84 -15.68 -2.93 0.78
N LYS A 85 -14.47 -2.42 0.62
CA LYS A 85 -13.56 -2.09 1.71
C LYS A 85 -13.97 -0.77 2.37
N SER A 86 -14.39 -0.84 3.65
CA SER A 86 -14.82 0.31 4.45
C SER A 86 -13.65 1.07 5.09
N LEU A 87 -13.93 2.20 5.75
CA LEU A 87 -12.94 2.95 6.52
C LEU A 87 -12.28 2.09 7.62
N SER A 88 -13.06 1.29 8.33
CA SER A 88 -12.57 0.37 9.36
C SER A 88 -11.59 -0.66 8.76
N ASP A 89 -11.89 -1.19 7.57
CA ASP A 89 -11.05 -2.17 6.89
C ASP A 89 -9.70 -1.58 6.42
N MET A 90 -9.62 -0.26 6.23
CA MET A 90 -8.37 0.41 5.94
C MET A 90 -7.43 0.50 7.16
N LEU A 91 -7.95 0.40 8.36
CA LEU A 91 -7.20 0.52 9.61
C LEU A 91 -6.84 -0.84 10.19
N LYS A 92 -7.76 -1.81 10.15
CA LYS A 92 -7.64 -3.13 10.78
C LYS A 92 -6.95 -4.17 9.89
N GLY A 93 -6.46 -5.24 10.50
CA GLY A 93 -5.89 -6.41 9.84
C GLY A 93 -4.43 -6.23 9.38
N LYS A 94 -3.92 -7.25 8.68
CA LYS A 94 -2.51 -7.30 8.21
C LYS A 94 -2.17 -6.20 7.20
N SER A 95 -3.13 -5.85 6.35
CA SER A 95 -2.99 -4.81 5.32
C SER A 95 -3.51 -3.45 5.77
N GLY A 96 -3.91 -3.33 7.04
CA GLY A 96 -4.39 -2.08 7.61
C GLY A 96 -3.26 -1.12 7.94
N ARG A 97 -3.62 0.15 8.05
CA ARG A 97 -2.67 1.26 8.25
C ARG A 97 -1.80 1.08 9.50
N PHE A 98 -2.37 0.55 10.59
CA PHE A 98 -1.62 0.32 11.83
C PHE A 98 -0.49 -0.68 11.63
N ARG A 99 -0.76 -1.86 11.09
CA ARG A 99 0.25 -2.91 10.93
C ARG A 99 1.20 -2.68 9.77
N GLN A 100 0.73 -2.06 8.69
CA GLN A 100 1.50 -1.90 7.46
C GLN A 100 2.35 -0.63 7.43
N ASN A 101 1.92 0.45 8.10
CA ASN A 101 2.57 1.76 7.96
C ASN A 101 2.99 2.42 9.28
N LEU A 102 2.39 2.03 10.43
CA LEU A 102 2.69 2.62 11.73
C LEU A 102 3.60 1.74 12.59
N LEU A 103 3.27 0.46 12.77
CA LEU A 103 4.09 -0.47 13.56
C LEU A 103 5.34 -0.93 12.82
N GLY A 104 5.37 -0.79 11.50
CA GLY A 104 6.50 -1.10 10.66
C GLY A 104 6.35 -0.42 9.31
N LYS A 105 7.47 -0.04 8.70
CA LYS A 105 7.56 0.57 7.37
C LYS A 105 8.51 -0.21 6.50
N ARG A 106 8.31 -0.15 5.19
CA ARG A 106 9.34 -0.59 4.25
C ARG A 106 10.47 0.43 4.28
N VAL A 107 11.67 -0.07 4.39
CA VAL A 107 12.89 0.75 4.45
C VAL A 107 13.85 0.31 3.35
N ASP A 108 14.71 1.24 2.92
CA ASP A 108 15.77 0.94 1.97
C ASP A 108 16.87 0.09 2.61
N TYR A 109 17.69 -0.54 1.79
CA TYR A 109 18.80 -1.41 2.23
C TYR A 109 18.36 -2.56 3.14
N SER A 110 17.20 -3.12 2.87
CA SER A 110 16.64 -4.26 3.58
C SER A 110 16.07 -5.27 2.60
N GLY A 111 16.08 -6.53 2.99
CA GLY A 111 15.59 -7.62 2.14
C GLY A 111 14.97 -8.75 2.93
N ARG A 112 14.21 -9.57 2.24
CA ARG A 112 13.61 -10.77 2.82
C ARG A 112 13.63 -11.89 1.81
N SER A 113 14.07 -13.08 2.24
CA SER A 113 14.12 -14.28 1.42
C SER A 113 13.79 -15.53 2.23
N VAL A 114 13.63 -16.63 1.54
CA VAL A 114 13.51 -17.96 2.16
C VAL A 114 14.87 -18.38 2.67
N ILE A 115 14.92 -18.97 3.85
CA ILE A 115 16.14 -19.57 4.42
C ILE A 115 16.16 -21.07 4.20
N VAL A 116 17.33 -21.57 3.84
CA VAL A 116 17.59 -22.99 3.62
C VAL A 116 18.83 -23.41 4.38
N VAL A 117 19.03 -24.72 4.57
CA VAL A 117 20.24 -25.24 5.20
C VAL A 117 21.47 -25.01 4.31
N GLY A 118 22.59 -24.67 4.93
CA GLY A 118 23.89 -24.52 4.27
C GLY A 118 24.96 -25.37 5.01
N PRO A 119 25.08 -26.66 4.69
CA PRO A 119 25.93 -27.56 5.45
C PRO A 119 27.45 -27.21 5.40
N GLU A 120 27.84 -26.44 4.40
CA GLU A 120 29.22 -25.96 4.23
C GLU A 120 29.55 -24.71 5.05
N LEU A 121 28.53 -24.06 5.62
CA LEU A 121 28.68 -22.83 6.38
C LEU A 121 28.95 -23.12 7.86
N LYS A 122 29.83 -22.34 8.46
CA LYS A 122 30.05 -22.36 9.92
C LYS A 122 28.87 -21.74 10.64
N ILE A 123 28.70 -22.04 11.93
CA ILE A 123 27.54 -21.61 12.74
C ILE A 123 27.32 -20.07 12.79
N TYR A 124 28.40 -19.32 12.60
CA TYR A 124 28.37 -17.84 12.56
C TYR A 124 28.37 -17.27 11.15
N GLN A 125 28.24 -18.11 10.12
CA GLN A 125 28.18 -17.65 8.74
C GLN A 125 26.78 -17.83 8.15
N CYS A 126 26.40 -16.91 7.28
CA CYS A 126 25.24 -17.05 6.42
C CYS A 126 25.61 -16.71 4.98
N GLY A 127 25.02 -17.45 4.02
CA GLY A 127 25.16 -17.16 2.61
C GLY A 127 24.02 -16.25 2.14
N LEU A 128 24.35 -15.16 1.48
CA LEU A 128 23.41 -14.26 0.86
C LEU A 128 23.49 -14.35 -0.67
N PRO A 129 22.35 -14.28 -1.40
CA PRO A 129 22.37 -14.06 -2.84
C PRO A 129 23.14 -12.77 -3.17
N LYS A 130 23.98 -12.82 -4.20
CA LYS A 130 24.80 -11.66 -4.62
C LYS A 130 23.97 -10.41 -4.87
N GLU A 131 22.80 -10.56 -5.48
CA GLU A 131 21.87 -9.46 -5.76
C GLU A 131 21.35 -8.79 -4.47
N MET A 132 21.04 -9.57 -3.46
CA MET A 132 20.65 -9.02 -2.16
C MET A 132 21.82 -8.35 -1.45
N ALA A 133 22.99 -8.95 -1.49
CA ALA A 133 24.19 -8.39 -0.86
C ALA A 133 24.52 -7.01 -1.43
N ILE A 134 24.50 -6.83 -2.75
CA ILE A 134 24.81 -5.56 -3.38
C ILE A 134 23.81 -4.45 -3.01
N GLU A 135 22.52 -4.77 -2.87
CA GLU A 135 21.52 -3.79 -2.43
C GLU A 135 21.64 -3.43 -0.94
N LEU A 136 21.98 -4.42 -0.09
CA LEU A 136 22.17 -4.16 1.35
C LEU A 136 23.41 -3.32 1.62
N PHE A 137 24.52 -3.59 0.93
CA PHE A 137 25.79 -2.89 1.12
C PHE A 137 26.01 -1.72 0.15
N LYS A 138 25.00 -1.36 -0.64
CA LYS A 138 25.07 -0.31 -1.66
C LYS A 138 25.72 1.00 -1.20
N PRO A 139 25.39 1.59 -0.04
CA PRO A 139 26.02 2.83 0.42
C PRO A 139 27.52 2.67 0.67
N PHE A 140 27.93 1.56 1.25
CA PHE A 140 29.32 1.26 1.58
C PHE A 140 30.15 1.03 0.31
N VAL A 141 29.61 0.24 -0.63
CA VAL A 141 30.24 0.02 -1.94
C VAL A 141 30.37 1.32 -2.71
N MET A 142 29.36 2.17 -2.75
CA MET A 142 29.45 3.48 -3.42
C MET A 142 30.49 4.37 -2.78
N LYS A 143 30.63 4.38 -1.45
CA LYS A 143 31.66 5.12 -0.72
C LYS A 143 33.05 4.64 -1.15
N GLU A 144 33.29 3.34 -1.13
CA GLU A 144 34.58 2.74 -1.50
C GLU A 144 34.95 2.97 -2.98
N LEU A 145 33.99 2.86 -3.90
CA LEU A 145 34.21 3.14 -5.32
C LEU A 145 34.67 4.59 -5.55
N VAL A 146 34.16 5.55 -4.80
CA VAL A 146 34.61 6.95 -4.86
C VAL A 146 35.94 7.15 -4.15
N ALA A 147 36.16 6.55 -2.99
CA ALA A 147 37.41 6.66 -2.23
C ALA A 147 38.62 6.10 -2.99
N ARG A 148 38.44 5.01 -3.73
CA ARG A 148 39.46 4.38 -4.58
C ARG A 148 39.66 5.07 -5.94
N GLY A 149 38.90 6.12 -6.23
CA GLY A 149 38.99 6.84 -7.51
C GLY A 149 38.45 6.07 -8.73
N ILE A 150 37.79 4.92 -8.52
CA ILE A 150 37.12 4.15 -9.59
C ILE A 150 35.96 4.95 -10.17
N SER A 151 35.30 5.74 -9.32
CA SER A 151 34.25 6.66 -9.72
C SER A 151 34.53 8.08 -9.27
N GLN A 152 34.29 9.05 -10.17
CA GLN A 152 34.50 10.46 -9.88
C GLN A 152 33.48 11.07 -8.91
N ASN A 153 32.29 10.51 -8.84
CA ASN A 153 31.23 10.98 -7.96
C ASN A 153 30.21 9.88 -7.63
N ILE A 154 29.40 10.13 -6.63
CA ILE A 154 28.37 9.19 -6.15
C ILE A 154 27.36 8.80 -7.25
N LYS A 155 27.04 9.74 -8.16
CA LYS A 155 26.09 9.47 -9.25
C LYS A 155 26.66 8.44 -10.25
N ASN A 156 27.94 8.52 -10.54
CA ASN A 156 28.62 7.53 -11.38
C ASN A 156 28.79 6.20 -10.66
N ALA A 157 29.17 6.22 -9.37
CA ALA A 157 29.24 5.03 -8.54
C ALA A 157 27.88 4.26 -8.52
N LYS A 158 26.78 4.97 -8.36
CA LYS A 158 25.44 4.37 -8.44
C LYS A 158 25.18 3.68 -9.78
N LYS A 159 25.56 4.31 -10.91
CA LYS A 159 25.42 3.71 -12.24
C LYS A 159 26.29 2.45 -12.42
N LEU A 160 27.49 2.42 -11.86
CA LEU A 160 28.36 1.24 -11.89
C LEU A 160 27.73 0.09 -11.12
N VAL A 161 27.20 0.36 -9.94
CA VAL A 161 26.48 -0.64 -9.13
C VAL A 161 25.25 -1.18 -9.87
N GLU A 162 24.44 -0.31 -10.49
CA GLU A 162 23.25 -0.69 -11.26
C GLU A 162 23.57 -1.49 -12.54
N ARG A 163 24.78 -1.34 -13.11
CA ARG A 163 25.25 -2.10 -14.28
C ARG A 163 25.92 -3.42 -13.92
N TRP A 164 26.11 -3.69 -12.63
CA TRP A 164 26.75 -4.91 -12.14
C TRP A 164 28.17 -5.09 -12.66
N ASP A 165 28.93 -4.00 -12.67
CA ASP A 165 30.32 -3.99 -13.15
C ASP A 165 31.18 -4.97 -12.33
N THR A 166 32.17 -5.60 -12.98
CA THR A 166 33.07 -6.56 -12.32
C THR A 166 33.81 -5.97 -11.13
N GLN A 167 34.24 -4.73 -11.24
CA GLN A 167 34.94 -4.00 -10.17
C GLN A 167 34.06 -3.80 -8.91
N VAL A 168 32.74 -3.77 -9.07
CA VAL A 168 31.80 -3.65 -7.95
C VAL A 168 31.82 -4.91 -7.08
N TRP A 169 32.00 -6.09 -7.68
CA TRP A 169 32.05 -7.35 -6.94
C TRP A 169 33.28 -7.47 -6.05
N ASP A 170 34.45 -7.05 -6.55
CA ASP A 170 35.68 -7.05 -5.78
C ASP A 170 35.59 -6.15 -4.57
N VAL A 171 35.05 -4.92 -4.79
CA VAL A 171 34.82 -3.98 -3.71
C VAL A 171 33.77 -4.48 -2.71
N LEU A 172 32.70 -5.13 -3.19
CA LEU A 172 31.68 -5.72 -2.32
C LEU A 172 32.25 -6.81 -1.41
N GLU A 173 33.10 -7.67 -1.96
CA GLU A 173 33.73 -8.75 -1.18
C GLU A 173 34.60 -8.19 -0.05
N GLU A 174 35.35 -7.14 -0.31
CA GLU A 174 36.15 -6.47 0.71
C GLU A 174 35.30 -5.78 1.77
N VAL A 175 34.26 -5.03 1.35
CA VAL A 175 33.32 -4.39 2.25
C VAL A 175 32.63 -5.39 3.19
N ILE A 176 32.26 -6.58 2.68
CA ILE A 176 31.65 -7.63 3.52
C ILE A 176 32.67 -8.22 4.52
N LYS A 177 33.94 -8.21 4.21
CA LYS A 177 34.99 -8.67 5.16
C LYS A 177 35.26 -7.67 6.27
N GLU A 178 35.04 -6.38 6.02
CA GLU A 178 35.28 -5.30 6.99
C GLU A 178 34.09 -5.08 7.93
N HIS A 179 32.88 -5.43 7.52
CA HIS A 179 31.61 -5.21 8.23
C HIS A 179 30.91 -6.54 8.55
#